data_47daa34c9d8bd193491d8978934730e2
#
_entry.id   47daa34c9d8bd193491d8978934730e2
#
_cell.length_a   1.000
_cell.length_b   1.000
_cell.length_c   1.000
_cell.angle_alpha   90.00
_cell.angle_beta   90.00
_cell.angle_gamma   90.00
#
_symmetry.space_group_name_H-M   'P 1'
#
loop_
_entity.id
_entity.type
_entity.pdbx_description
1 polymer ?
#
loop_
_entity_poly.entity_id
_entity_poly.type
_entity_poly.pdbx_seq_one_letter_code
_entity_poly.pdbx_strand_id
1 'polypeptide(L)'
;VEAVEAQRIGTGFAELDRVLGGGFVPGSVVLIGGDPGAGKSTLLLQASTALAQHQGVLYVTGEESLQQLALRAKRLQLPMEHLSVAAETRAEVIAQLVERQRPKVVILDSIQVMQMEALDSTPGSVTQVRETASFFTRLAKQHDIVIVLVGHITKEGGIAGPKVLEHMIDCFMMLDSPAGSRYRTLRGHKNRFGAVNELGIFAMTDLGMKEVANPSAIFLQRGDVDSPGSIATVTWEGTRPLLVELQALVDDVAAGHPKRVAVGLDQQRLAMHLA
;
A
#
# COMPACT_ATOMS: atom_id res chain seq x y z
N VAL A 1 -1.40 25.58 -20.85
CA VAL A 1 -1.06 25.28 -19.45
C VAL A 1 0.31 24.69 -19.47
N GLU A 2 1.35 25.43 -19.02
CA GLU A 2 2.67 24.85 -18.83
C GLU A 2 2.58 23.78 -17.75
N ALA A 3 3.08 22.59 -18.05
CA ALA A 3 3.19 21.52 -17.08
C ALA A 3 4.30 21.88 -16.07
N VAL A 4 3.92 22.54 -14.98
CA VAL A 4 4.81 22.69 -13.84
C VAL A 4 4.92 21.31 -13.21
N GLU A 5 6.12 20.74 -13.13
CA GLU A 5 6.34 19.52 -12.36
C GLU A 5 5.84 19.74 -10.94
N ALA A 6 4.80 19.02 -10.56
CA ALA A 6 4.22 19.14 -9.22
C ALA A 6 5.29 18.72 -8.21
N GLN A 7 5.64 19.61 -7.31
CA GLN A 7 6.58 19.32 -6.22
C GLN A 7 6.01 18.20 -5.38
N ARG A 8 6.66 17.02 -5.41
CA ARG A 8 6.23 15.84 -4.67
C ARG A 8 6.58 15.95 -3.20
N ILE A 9 5.73 15.37 -2.37
CA ILE A 9 5.90 15.31 -0.92
C ILE A 9 6.44 13.93 -0.58
N GLY A 10 7.73 13.83 -0.23
CA GLY A 10 8.35 12.58 0.20
C GLY A 10 7.77 12.10 1.53
N THR A 11 7.49 10.80 1.63
CA THR A 11 6.83 10.19 2.81
C THR A 11 7.78 9.90 3.97
N GLY A 12 9.09 9.99 3.73
CA GLY A 12 10.13 9.52 4.66
C GLY A 12 10.44 8.03 4.52
N PHE A 13 9.78 7.32 3.60
CA PHE A 13 10.04 5.92 3.26
C PHE A 13 10.35 5.81 1.76
N ALA A 14 11.57 5.43 1.42
CA ALA A 14 12.01 5.32 0.03
C ALA A 14 11.24 4.22 -0.73
N GLU A 15 10.87 3.14 -0.06
CA GLU A 15 10.07 2.06 -0.65
C GLU A 15 8.61 2.47 -0.89
N LEU A 16 8.03 3.34 -0.06
CA LEU A 16 6.71 3.92 -0.29
C LEU A 16 6.78 4.97 -1.40
N ASP A 17 7.78 5.85 -1.37
CA ASP A 17 8.00 6.87 -2.39
C ASP A 17 8.26 6.25 -3.77
N ARG A 18 8.96 5.12 -3.84
CA ARG A 18 9.13 4.34 -5.08
C ARG A 18 7.78 3.99 -5.70
N VAL A 19 6.87 3.41 -4.94
CA VAL A 19 5.56 2.99 -5.44
C VAL A 19 4.68 4.19 -5.82
N LEU A 20 4.83 5.30 -5.11
CA LEU A 20 4.17 6.57 -5.43
C LEU A 20 4.79 7.29 -6.66
N GLY A 21 5.96 6.86 -7.11
CA GLY A 21 6.68 7.52 -8.21
C GLY A 21 7.45 8.76 -7.76
N GLY A 22 7.93 8.78 -6.50
CA GLY A 22 8.74 9.84 -5.90
C GLY A 22 8.06 10.63 -4.77
N GLY A 23 6.91 10.17 -4.28
CA GLY A 23 6.17 10.78 -3.20
C GLY A 23 4.75 11.20 -3.57
N PHE A 24 4.03 11.77 -2.61
CA PHE A 24 2.67 12.26 -2.80
C PHE A 24 2.61 13.48 -3.73
N VAL A 25 1.56 13.56 -4.53
CA VAL A 25 1.27 14.72 -5.39
C VAL A 25 0.15 15.55 -4.75
N PRO A 26 0.34 16.87 -4.50
CA PRO A 26 -0.73 17.74 -4.00
C PRO A 26 -2.01 17.63 -4.83
N GLY A 27 -3.17 17.74 -4.19
CA GLY A 27 -4.47 17.60 -4.85
C GLY A 27 -4.85 16.17 -5.23
N SER A 28 -4.05 15.16 -4.85
CA SER A 28 -4.29 13.76 -5.21
C SER A 28 -4.97 12.94 -4.11
N VAL A 29 -5.63 11.87 -4.54
CA VAL A 29 -6.18 10.84 -3.67
C VAL A 29 -5.48 9.51 -3.91
N VAL A 30 -4.95 8.94 -2.84
CA VAL A 30 -4.22 7.68 -2.81
C VAL A 30 -5.03 6.65 -2.02
N LEU A 31 -5.21 5.45 -2.54
CA LEU A 31 -5.80 4.33 -1.82
C LEU A 31 -4.71 3.29 -1.50
N ILE A 32 -4.61 2.90 -0.23
CA ILE A 32 -3.82 1.74 0.19
C ILE A 32 -4.77 0.64 0.61
N GLY A 33 -4.84 -0.40 -0.20
CA GLY A 33 -5.59 -1.62 0.06
C GLY A 33 -4.74 -2.72 0.67
N GLY A 34 -5.39 -3.77 1.12
CA GLY A 34 -4.75 -4.98 1.65
C GLY A 34 -5.58 -5.65 2.73
N ASP A 35 -5.24 -6.90 3.04
CA ASP A 35 -5.93 -7.68 4.06
C ASP A 35 -5.85 -7.02 5.46
N PRO A 36 -6.83 -7.26 6.33
CA PRO A 36 -6.71 -6.92 7.75
C PRO A 36 -5.42 -7.50 8.34
N GLY A 37 -4.70 -6.70 9.14
CA GLY A 37 -3.43 -7.13 9.72
C GLY A 37 -2.20 -7.06 8.80
N ALA A 38 -2.33 -6.69 7.53
CA ALA A 38 -1.19 -6.52 6.62
C ALA A 38 -0.20 -5.43 7.08
N GLY A 39 -0.65 -4.46 7.90
CA GLY A 39 0.20 -3.39 8.44
C GLY A 39 -0.02 -2.02 7.80
N LYS A 40 -1.13 -1.83 7.05
CA LYS A 40 -1.47 -0.54 6.40
C LYS A 40 -1.45 0.63 7.39
N SER A 41 -2.22 0.52 8.47
CA SER A 41 -2.31 1.56 9.51
C SER A 41 -0.99 1.80 10.22
N THR A 42 -0.16 0.75 10.37
CA THR A 42 1.19 0.86 10.95
C THR A 42 2.11 1.68 10.04
N LEU A 43 2.18 1.31 8.76
CA LEU A 43 2.99 2.03 7.75
C LEU A 43 2.57 3.50 7.67
N LEU A 44 1.25 3.76 7.59
CA LEU A 44 0.75 5.12 7.44
C LEU A 44 0.91 5.95 8.71
N LEU A 45 0.79 5.37 9.90
CA LEU A 45 1.06 6.11 11.13
C LEU A 45 2.55 6.51 11.22
N GLN A 46 3.46 5.60 10.86
CA GLN A 46 4.89 5.90 10.78
C GLN A 46 5.20 6.99 9.75
N ALA A 47 4.64 6.89 8.53
CA ALA A 47 4.80 7.91 7.51
C ALA A 47 4.20 9.25 7.94
N SER A 48 3.04 9.24 8.61
CA SER A 48 2.39 10.44 9.13
C SER A 48 3.25 11.18 10.17
N THR A 49 3.88 10.44 11.08
CA THR A 49 4.77 11.06 12.08
C THR A 49 6.05 11.61 11.46
N ALA A 50 6.61 10.94 10.45
CA ALA A 50 7.76 11.46 9.69
C ALA A 50 7.40 12.73 8.91
N LEU A 51 6.29 12.73 8.20
CA LEU A 51 5.78 13.89 7.46
C LEU A 51 5.47 15.08 8.39
N ALA A 52 4.89 14.82 9.55
CA ALA A 52 4.47 15.85 10.50
C ALA A 52 5.64 16.68 11.06
N GLN A 53 6.88 16.23 10.94
CA GLN A 53 8.07 17.00 11.32
C GLN A 53 8.29 18.21 10.38
N HIS A 54 7.75 18.19 9.17
CA HIS A 54 8.05 19.19 8.15
C HIS A 54 6.81 19.89 7.59
N GLN A 55 5.62 19.35 7.83
CA GLN A 55 4.38 19.90 7.28
C GLN A 55 3.15 19.46 8.07
N GLY A 56 2.02 20.14 7.86
CA GLY A 56 0.76 19.79 8.53
C GLY A 56 0.22 18.43 8.05
N VAL A 57 0.01 17.52 8.98
CA VAL A 57 -0.60 16.21 8.74
C VAL A 57 -1.76 16.00 9.70
N LEU A 58 -2.89 15.52 9.18
CA LEU A 58 -4.06 15.12 9.94
C LEU A 58 -4.30 13.61 9.76
N TYR A 59 -4.20 12.87 10.84
CA TYR A 59 -4.54 11.44 10.86
C TYR A 59 -5.93 11.26 11.48
N VAL A 60 -6.88 10.77 10.69
CA VAL A 60 -8.25 10.51 11.13
C VAL A 60 -8.43 9.01 11.27
N THR A 61 -8.73 8.57 12.48
CA THR A 61 -9.10 7.17 12.77
C THR A 61 -10.60 7.05 12.94
N GLY A 62 -11.21 6.11 12.22
CA GLY A 62 -12.60 5.74 12.40
C GLY A 62 -12.79 4.40 13.12
N GLU A 63 -11.72 3.61 13.25
CA GLU A 63 -11.77 2.27 13.84
C GLU A 63 -11.19 2.22 15.26
N GLU A 64 -10.16 3.01 15.53
CA GLU A 64 -9.49 3.04 16.83
C GLU A 64 -9.83 4.33 17.61
N SER A 65 -9.92 4.21 18.93
CA SER A 65 -9.97 5.39 19.79
C SER A 65 -8.62 6.11 19.82
N LEU A 66 -8.61 7.39 20.22
CA LEU A 66 -7.36 8.15 20.39
C LEU A 66 -6.40 7.48 21.40
N GLN A 67 -6.94 6.81 22.43
CA GLN A 67 -6.13 6.08 23.39
C GLN A 67 -5.46 4.86 22.79
N GLN A 68 -6.17 4.09 21.95
CA GLN A 68 -5.61 2.93 21.26
C GLN A 68 -4.53 3.37 20.27
N LEU A 69 -4.78 4.45 19.52
CA LEU A 69 -3.78 5.03 18.63
C LEU A 69 -2.52 5.49 19.38
N ALA A 70 -2.70 6.16 20.51
CA ALA A 70 -1.58 6.60 21.37
C ALA A 70 -0.76 5.42 21.92
N LEU A 71 -1.41 4.34 22.36
CA LEU A 71 -0.75 3.11 22.81
C LEU A 71 0.04 2.45 21.67
N ARG A 72 -0.53 2.41 20.47
CA ARG A 72 0.17 1.90 19.29
C ARG A 72 1.38 2.76 18.94
N ALA A 73 1.22 4.08 18.90
CA ALA A 73 2.33 4.99 18.65
C ALA A 73 3.47 4.84 19.69
N LYS A 74 3.11 4.71 20.97
CA LYS A 74 4.09 4.46 22.04
C LYS A 74 4.85 3.15 21.84
N ARG A 75 4.15 2.06 21.51
CA ARG A 75 4.78 0.76 21.22
C ARG A 75 5.75 0.85 20.05
N LEU A 76 5.40 1.61 19.01
CA LEU A 76 6.22 1.85 17.82
C LEU A 76 7.29 2.93 18.03
N GLN A 77 7.34 3.55 19.21
CA GLN A 77 8.28 4.64 19.55
C GLN A 77 8.19 5.83 18.57
N LEU A 78 6.98 6.21 18.18
CA LEU A 78 6.77 7.27 17.21
C LEU A 78 6.64 8.65 17.87
N PRO A 79 7.26 9.70 17.30
CA PRO A 79 7.11 11.07 17.76
C PRO A 79 5.74 11.61 17.33
N MET A 80 4.83 11.84 18.28
CA MET A 80 3.46 12.28 18.02
C MET A 80 3.25 13.78 18.17
N GLU A 81 4.27 14.53 18.60
CA GLU A 81 4.16 15.93 19.03
C GLU A 81 3.63 16.86 17.95
N HIS A 82 3.94 16.57 16.70
CA HIS A 82 3.54 17.40 15.55
C HIS A 82 2.40 16.81 14.73
N LEU A 83 1.94 15.59 15.06
CA LEU A 83 0.86 14.94 14.32
C LEU A 83 -0.50 15.34 14.90
N SER A 84 -1.34 15.96 14.08
CA SER A 84 -2.75 16.17 14.42
C SER A 84 -3.52 14.85 14.24
N VAL A 85 -4.28 14.45 15.27
CA VAL A 85 -5.10 13.23 15.24
C VAL A 85 -6.55 13.54 15.58
N ALA A 86 -7.48 12.83 14.94
CA ALA A 86 -8.91 12.92 15.24
C ALA A 86 -9.54 11.53 15.19
N ALA A 87 -10.47 11.24 16.10
CA ALA A 87 -11.35 10.07 16.03
C ALA A 87 -12.71 10.55 15.52
N GLU A 88 -12.97 10.35 14.24
CA GLU A 88 -14.18 10.83 13.56
C GLU A 88 -14.49 9.95 12.33
N THR A 89 -15.78 9.76 12.05
CA THR A 89 -16.26 9.01 10.89
C THR A 89 -17.09 9.85 9.93
N ARG A 90 -17.60 11.01 10.37
CA ARG A 90 -18.46 11.89 9.55
C ARG A 90 -17.62 12.72 8.62
N ALA A 91 -17.84 12.55 7.32
CA ALA A 91 -17.07 13.23 6.27
C ALA A 91 -17.16 14.77 6.35
N GLU A 92 -18.33 15.28 6.71
CA GLU A 92 -18.60 16.72 6.84
C GLU A 92 -17.79 17.34 8.00
N VAL A 93 -17.66 16.62 9.12
CA VAL A 93 -16.85 17.08 10.27
C VAL A 93 -15.37 17.03 9.94
N ILE A 94 -14.94 15.99 9.23
CA ILE A 94 -13.54 15.87 8.76
C ILE A 94 -13.21 17.03 7.82
N ALA A 95 -14.11 17.40 6.90
CA ALA A 95 -13.91 18.55 6.02
C ALA A 95 -13.74 19.87 6.80
N GLN A 96 -14.54 20.09 7.85
CA GLN A 96 -14.38 21.27 8.72
C GLN A 96 -13.02 21.28 9.44
N LEU A 97 -12.51 20.10 9.85
CA LEU A 97 -11.17 19.99 10.43
C LEU A 97 -10.10 20.37 9.40
N VAL A 98 -10.23 19.89 8.16
CA VAL A 98 -9.33 20.22 7.04
C VAL A 98 -9.34 21.73 6.76
N GLU A 99 -10.49 22.35 6.67
CA GLU A 99 -10.61 23.81 6.45
C GLU A 99 -9.96 24.63 7.54
N ARG A 100 -10.12 24.21 8.79
CA ARG A 100 -9.58 24.91 9.97
C ARG A 100 -8.07 24.72 10.11
N GLN A 101 -7.57 23.49 9.95
CA GLN A 101 -6.16 23.16 10.20
C GLN A 101 -5.27 23.31 8.96
N ARG A 102 -5.86 23.26 7.76
CA ARG A 102 -5.17 23.33 6.46
C ARG A 102 -3.97 22.39 6.35
N PRO A 103 -4.15 21.11 6.65
CA PRO A 103 -3.07 20.13 6.53
C PRO A 103 -2.66 19.98 5.06
N LYS A 104 -1.44 19.54 4.81
CA LYS A 104 -0.98 19.15 3.47
C LYS A 104 -1.31 17.70 3.14
N VAL A 105 -1.38 16.84 4.16
CA VAL A 105 -1.70 15.43 4.02
C VAL A 105 -2.75 15.03 5.05
N VAL A 106 -3.76 14.31 4.61
CA VAL A 106 -4.83 13.74 5.44
C VAL A 106 -4.85 12.23 5.25
N ILE A 107 -4.81 11.48 6.34
CA ILE A 107 -4.97 10.01 6.32
C ILE A 107 -6.36 9.68 6.87
N LEU A 108 -7.10 8.82 6.18
CA LEU A 108 -8.43 8.33 6.59
C LEU A 108 -8.36 6.81 6.81
N ASP A 109 -8.39 6.37 8.04
CA ASP A 109 -8.21 4.98 8.46
C ASP A 109 -9.47 4.45 9.19
N SER A 110 -10.37 3.75 8.51
CA SER A 110 -10.44 3.35 7.10
C SER A 110 -11.65 3.95 6.38
N ILE A 111 -11.62 3.95 5.05
CA ILE A 111 -12.72 4.47 4.23
C ILE A 111 -14.05 3.72 4.48
N GLN A 112 -14.00 2.45 4.88
CA GLN A 112 -15.19 1.64 5.12
C GLN A 112 -16.05 2.11 6.30
N VAL A 113 -15.46 2.78 7.25
CA VAL A 113 -16.20 3.31 8.42
C VAL A 113 -16.57 4.78 8.28
N MET A 114 -16.07 5.45 7.24
CA MET A 114 -16.45 6.83 6.94
C MET A 114 -17.87 6.89 6.40
N GLN A 115 -18.59 7.95 6.77
CA GLN A 115 -19.99 8.13 6.39
C GLN A 115 -20.31 9.58 6.08
N MET A 116 -21.29 9.78 5.23
CA MET A 116 -21.94 11.07 4.98
C MET A 116 -23.32 11.05 5.63
N GLU A 117 -23.63 12.08 6.43
CA GLU A 117 -24.91 12.18 7.16
C GLU A 117 -26.10 12.29 6.21
N ALA A 118 -25.91 12.84 5.02
CA ALA A 118 -26.96 12.98 4.03
C ALA A 118 -27.38 11.68 3.33
N LEU A 119 -26.73 10.55 3.60
CA LEU A 119 -27.00 9.27 2.96
C LEU A 119 -27.69 8.31 3.94
N ASP A 120 -28.84 7.78 3.57
CA ASP A 120 -29.58 6.78 4.36
C ASP A 120 -28.94 5.37 4.35
N SER A 121 -27.84 5.17 3.62
CA SER A 121 -27.15 3.88 3.52
C SER A 121 -26.20 3.67 4.70
N THR A 122 -26.04 2.41 5.11
CA THR A 122 -25.17 2.04 6.25
C THR A 122 -23.70 2.26 5.93
N PRO A 123 -22.86 2.64 6.92
CA PRO A 123 -21.41 2.67 6.77
C PRO A 123 -20.86 1.35 6.22
N GLY A 124 -19.85 1.40 5.36
CA GLY A 124 -19.26 0.23 4.70
C GLY A 124 -20.03 -0.30 3.49
N SER A 125 -21.28 0.16 3.25
CA SER A 125 -21.97 -0.16 2.01
C SER A 125 -21.27 0.43 0.80
N VAL A 126 -21.46 -0.20 -0.38
CA VAL A 126 -20.86 0.27 -1.64
C VAL A 126 -21.22 1.73 -1.91
N THR A 127 -22.47 2.13 -1.63
CA THR A 127 -22.95 3.50 -1.83
C THR A 127 -22.22 4.48 -0.91
N GLN A 128 -22.15 4.20 0.40
CA GLN A 128 -21.44 5.06 1.35
C GLN A 128 -19.96 5.20 0.99
N VAL A 129 -19.27 4.09 0.74
CA VAL A 129 -17.84 4.11 0.40
C VAL A 129 -17.59 4.93 -0.87
N ARG A 130 -18.42 4.74 -1.90
CA ARG A 130 -18.28 5.47 -3.17
C ARG A 130 -18.52 6.97 -3.01
N GLU A 131 -19.61 7.36 -2.38
CA GLU A 131 -19.98 8.77 -2.23
C GLU A 131 -19.02 9.50 -1.28
N THR A 132 -18.60 8.85 -0.21
CA THR A 132 -17.59 9.39 0.72
C THR A 132 -16.23 9.56 0.04
N ALA A 133 -15.78 8.59 -0.74
CA ALA A 133 -14.54 8.71 -1.52
C ALA A 133 -14.64 9.83 -2.59
N SER A 134 -15.80 9.97 -3.24
CA SER A 134 -16.07 11.08 -4.18
C SER A 134 -16.00 12.42 -3.48
N PHE A 135 -16.58 12.54 -2.29
CA PHE A 135 -16.53 13.73 -1.46
C PHE A 135 -15.07 14.12 -1.13
N PHE A 136 -14.28 13.18 -0.62
CA PHE A 136 -12.88 13.42 -0.29
C PHE A 136 -12.01 13.71 -1.53
N THR A 137 -12.36 13.15 -2.69
CA THR A 137 -11.67 13.45 -3.95
C THR A 137 -11.89 14.91 -4.36
N ARG A 138 -13.09 15.44 -4.19
CA ARG A 138 -13.36 16.87 -4.42
C ARG A 138 -12.63 17.75 -3.40
N LEU A 139 -12.66 17.38 -2.12
CA LEU A 139 -11.96 18.10 -1.04
C LEU A 139 -10.45 18.18 -1.30
N ALA A 140 -9.83 17.07 -1.72
CA ALA A 140 -8.41 17.04 -2.07
C ALA A 140 -8.04 18.05 -3.14
N LYS A 141 -8.82 18.09 -4.22
CA LYS A 141 -8.61 19.02 -5.35
C LYS A 141 -8.90 20.48 -4.99
N GLN A 142 -9.94 20.71 -4.20
CA GLN A 142 -10.35 22.06 -3.81
C GLN A 142 -9.31 22.74 -2.91
N HIS A 143 -8.67 21.98 -2.02
CA HIS A 143 -7.73 22.53 -1.04
C HIS A 143 -6.26 22.24 -1.39
N ASP A 144 -5.99 21.60 -2.53
CA ASP A 144 -4.64 21.20 -2.96
C ASP A 144 -3.90 20.38 -1.90
N ILE A 145 -4.61 19.42 -1.30
CA ILE A 145 -4.11 18.52 -0.27
C ILE A 145 -4.06 17.07 -0.78
N VAL A 146 -3.20 16.27 -0.19
CA VAL A 146 -3.17 14.84 -0.39
C VAL A 146 -4.14 14.17 0.57
N ILE A 147 -5.01 13.29 0.06
CA ILE A 147 -5.85 12.45 0.91
C ILE A 147 -5.47 10.99 0.67
N VAL A 148 -5.08 10.30 1.73
CA VAL A 148 -4.76 8.87 1.72
C VAL A 148 -5.90 8.10 2.37
N LEU A 149 -6.53 7.23 1.59
CA LEU A 149 -7.59 6.34 2.03
C LEU A 149 -7.00 4.97 2.38
N VAL A 150 -7.29 4.48 3.57
CA VAL A 150 -7.00 3.08 3.94
C VAL A 150 -8.22 2.24 3.60
N GLY A 151 -8.02 1.12 2.91
CA GLY A 151 -9.09 0.19 2.53
C GLY A 151 -8.79 -1.24 2.96
N HIS A 152 -9.77 -1.93 3.55
CA HIS A 152 -9.73 -3.37 3.74
C HIS A 152 -10.24 -4.04 2.46
N ILE A 153 -9.31 -4.38 1.59
CA ILE A 153 -9.60 -4.91 0.26
C ILE A 153 -8.94 -6.28 0.17
N THR A 154 -9.74 -7.31 -0.03
CA THR A 154 -9.25 -8.66 -0.30
C THR A 154 -8.98 -8.85 -1.78
N LYS A 155 -8.10 -9.78 -2.13
CA LYS A 155 -7.82 -10.16 -3.53
C LYS A 155 -9.07 -10.64 -4.27
N GLU A 156 -10.05 -11.14 -3.54
CA GLU A 156 -11.30 -11.69 -4.06
C GLU A 156 -12.42 -10.65 -4.25
N GLY A 157 -12.15 -9.36 -3.98
CA GLY A 157 -13.10 -8.28 -4.28
C GLY A 157 -14.29 -8.18 -3.32
N GLY A 158 -14.08 -8.41 -2.01
CA GLY A 158 -15.10 -8.22 -0.98
C GLY A 158 -15.71 -6.81 -0.98
N ILE A 159 -16.81 -6.66 -0.28
CA ILE A 159 -17.73 -5.51 -0.19
C ILE A 159 -17.02 -4.16 -0.45
N ALA A 160 -17.43 -3.46 -1.51
CA ALA A 160 -16.80 -2.24 -2.05
C ALA A 160 -15.33 -2.45 -2.48
N GLY A 161 -15.09 -3.44 -3.36
CA GLY A 161 -13.76 -3.74 -3.89
C GLY A 161 -13.08 -2.56 -4.62
N PRO A 162 -11.77 -2.69 -4.94
CA PRO A 162 -10.97 -1.63 -5.58
C PRO A 162 -11.63 -1.05 -6.82
N LYS A 163 -12.37 -1.87 -7.58
CA LYS A 163 -13.05 -1.46 -8.81
C LYS A 163 -14.03 -0.31 -8.66
N VAL A 164 -14.70 -0.19 -7.49
CA VAL A 164 -15.65 0.90 -7.23
C VAL A 164 -14.93 2.24 -7.06
N LEU A 165 -13.75 2.23 -6.46
CA LEU A 165 -12.95 3.42 -6.17
C LEU A 165 -11.93 3.72 -7.26
N GLU A 166 -11.55 2.74 -8.08
CA GLU A 166 -10.44 2.84 -9.03
C GLU A 166 -10.55 4.03 -9.98
N HIS A 167 -11.76 4.38 -10.42
CA HIS A 167 -11.97 5.51 -11.33
C HIS A 167 -11.87 6.88 -10.64
N MET A 168 -12.06 6.94 -9.33
CA MET A 168 -12.10 8.19 -8.57
C MET A 168 -10.76 8.58 -7.96
N ILE A 169 -9.90 7.59 -7.69
CA ILE A 169 -8.59 7.78 -7.06
C ILE A 169 -7.48 7.94 -8.11
N ASP A 170 -6.40 8.61 -7.72
CA ASP A 170 -5.26 8.89 -8.61
C ASP A 170 -4.18 7.83 -8.52
N CYS A 171 -3.99 7.25 -7.33
CA CYS A 171 -3.04 6.17 -7.09
C CYS A 171 -3.69 5.07 -6.25
N PHE A 172 -3.46 3.80 -6.62
CA PHE A 172 -3.91 2.64 -5.87
C PHE A 172 -2.75 1.69 -5.64
N MET A 173 -2.52 1.33 -4.39
CA MET A 173 -1.48 0.40 -3.95
C MET A 173 -2.08 -0.70 -3.10
N MET A 174 -1.53 -1.91 -3.21
CA MET A 174 -1.88 -3.07 -2.37
C MET A 174 -0.71 -3.45 -1.49
N LEU A 175 -0.97 -3.56 -0.21
CA LEU A 175 -0.03 -4.10 0.78
C LEU A 175 -0.37 -5.57 1.04
N ASP A 176 0.49 -6.44 0.58
CA ASP A 176 0.36 -7.89 0.74
C ASP A 176 1.19 -8.41 1.92
N SER A 177 0.60 -9.38 2.62
CA SER A 177 1.20 -10.05 3.78
C SER A 177 1.14 -11.56 3.57
N PRO A 178 2.15 -12.18 2.92
CA PRO A 178 2.17 -13.63 2.75
C PRO A 178 2.13 -14.35 4.10
N ALA A 179 1.35 -15.42 4.18
CA ALA A 179 1.20 -16.19 5.42
C ALA A 179 2.57 -16.67 5.93
N GLY A 180 2.81 -16.49 7.23
CA GLY A 180 4.07 -16.91 7.88
C GLY A 180 5.29 -16.05 7.54
N SER A 181 5.17 -15.04 6.68
CA SER A 181 6.28 -14.16 6.32
C SER A 181 6.27 -12.87 7.16
N ARG A 182 7.47 -12.46 7.61
CA ARG A 182 7.66 -11.13 8.18
C ARG A 182 7.73 -10.04 7.14
N TYR A 183 7.92 -10.39 5.87
CA TYR A 183 8.01 -9.43 4.78
C TYR A 183 6.63 -9.00 4.30
N ARG A 184 6.55 -7.77 3.83
CA ARG A 184 5.38 -7.14 3.25
C ARG A 184 5.76 -6.55 1.91
N THR A 185 4.92 -6.74 0.92
CA THR A 185 5.13 -6.15 -0.41
C THR A 185 4.05 -5.12 -0.68
N LEU A 186 4.45 -3.92 -1.04
CA LEU A 186 3.57 -2.85 -1.47
C LEU A 186 3.66 -2.74 -3.00
N ARG A 187 2.57 -3.01 -3.69
CA ARG A 187 2.53 -2.99 -5.17
C ARG A 187 1.61 -1.88 -5.67
N GLY A 188 2.11 -1.08 -6.61
CA GLY A 188 1.31 -0.09 -7.31
C GLY A 188 0.46 -0.73 -8.41
N HIS A 189 -0.87 -0.60 -8.32
CA HIS A 189 -1.80 -1.09 -9.32
C HIS A 189 -2.30 0.01 -10.26
N LYS A 190 -2.37 1.25 -9.76
CA LYS A 190 -2.72 2.43 -10.53
C LYS A 190 -1.88 3.60 -10.06
N ASN A 191 -1.33 4.37 -10.98
CA ASN A 191 -0.65 5.62 -10.67
C ASN A 191 -0.79 6.58 -11.86
N ARG A 192 -1.52 7.68 -11.69
CA ARG A 192 -1.65 8.72 -12.71
C ARG A 192 -0.41 9.59 -12.86
N PHE A 193 0.51 9.51 -11.91
CA PHE A 193 1.67 10.39 -11.81
C PHE A 193 3.01 9.67 -11.98
N GLY A 194 2.98 8.38 -12.27
CA GLY A 194 4.20 7.57 -12.38
C GLY A 194 3.96 6.18 -12.94
N ALA A 195 4.98 5.36 -12.87
CA ALA A 195 4.91 3.97 -13.31
C ALA A 195 3.93 3.14 -12.46
N VAL A 196 3.29 2.18 -13.10
CA VAL A 196 2.52 1.13 -12.43
C VAL A 196 3.37 -0.11 -12.20
N ASN A 197 2.92 -1.03 -11.35
CA ASN A 197 3.60 -2.28 -10.99
C ASN A 197 4.93 -2.09 -10.24
N GLU A 198 5.23 -0.88 -9.76
CA GLU A 198 6.34 -0.67 -8.85
C GLU A 198 6.14 -1.47 -7.56
N LEU A 199 7.24 -1.98 -7.03
CA LEU A 199 7.25 -2.84 -5.85
C LEU A 199 8.10 -2.22 -4.75
N GLY A 200 7.47 -1.94 -3.60
CA GLY A 200 8.11 -1.60 -2.35
C GLY A 200 8.17 -2.82 -1.42
N ILE A 201 9.25 -3.00 -0.69
CA ILE A 201 9.45 -4.16 0.18
C ILE A 201 9.80 -3.71 1.59
N PHE A 202 9.01 -4.20 2.54
CA PHE A 202 9.15 -3.92 3.96
C PHE A 202 9.29 -5.21 4.75
N ALA A 203 9.85 -5.10 5.95
CA ALA A 203 9.81 -6.14 6.98
C ALA A 203 9.01 -5.64 8.17
N MET A 204 8.07 -6.44 8.66
CA MET A 204 7.36 -6.18 9.90
C MET A 204 8.27 -6.55 11.08
N THR A 205 8.45 -5.62 12.00
CA THR A 205 9.23 -5.79 13.22
C THR A 205 8.40 -5.35 14.44
N ASP A 206 8.94 -5.55 15.65
CA ASP A 206 8.29 -5.09 16.88
C ASP A 206 8.15 -3.56 16.93
N LEU A 207 9.01 -2.84 16.20
CA LEU A 207 8.98 -1.38 16.04
C LEU A 207 8.25 -0.92 14.78
N GLY A 208 7.47 -1.79 14.15
CA GLY A 208 6.68 -1.50 12.95
C GLY A 208 7.35 -1.91 11.65
N MET A 209 6.99 -1.23 10.58
CA MET A 209 7.51 -1.47 9.24
C MET A 209 8.91 -0.90 9.10
N LYS A 210 9.84 -1.71 8.57
CA LYS A 210 11.17 -1.28 8.15
C LYS A 210 11.36 -1.57 6.67
N GLU A 211 11.98 -0.64 5.98
CA GLU A 211 12.37 -0.82 4.58
C GLU A 211 13.44 -1.88 4.44
N VAL A 212 13.36 -2.69 3.39
CA VAL A 212 14.36 -3.69 3.07
C VAL A 212 15.35 -3.09 2.07
N ALA A 213 16.55 -2.78 2.54
CA ALA A 213 17.57 -2.13 1.70
C ALA A 213 18.03 -2.99 0.52
N ASN A 214 18.12 -4.32 0.72
CA ASN A 214 18.47 -5.26 -0.34
C ASN A 214 17.42 -6.37 -0.47
N PRO A 215 16.35 -6.13 -1.24
CA PRO A 215 15.31 -7.14 -1.46
C PRO A 215 15.80 -8.43 -2.13
N SER A 216 16.80 -8.33 -3.00
CA SER A 216 17.37 -9.51 -3.66
C SER A 216 17.93 -10.54 -2.67
N ALA A 217 18.42 -10.08 -1.51
CA ALA A 217 18.90 -10.98 -0.47
C ALA A 217 17.78 -11.86 0.16
N ILE A 218 16.51 -11.43 0.03
CA ILE A 218 15.36 -12.21 0.51
C ILE A 218 15.06 -13.37 -0.42
N PHE A 219 15.23 -13.17 -1.73
CA PHE A 219 14.85 -14.11 -2.78
C PHE A 219 16.01 -15.03 -3.21
N LEU A 220 17.23 -14.71 -2.77
CA LEU A 220 18.39 -15.58 -2.93
C LEU A 220 18.52 -16.42 -1.63
N GLN A 221 18.09 -17.65 -1.66
CA GLN A 221 18.45 -18.59 -0.62
C GLN A 221 19.93 -18.92 -0.80
N ARG A 222 20.78 -18.34 0.03
CA ARG A 222 22.16 -18.78 0.15
C ARG A 222 22.15 -20.11 0.94
N GLY A 223 21.67 -21.17 0.30
CA GLY A 223 22.03 -22.53 0.68
C GLY A 223 23.52 -22.73 0.36
N ASP A 224 24.15 -23.69 1.00
CA ASP A 224 25.54 -24.05 0.72
C ASP A 224 25.79 -24.14 -0.79
N VAL A 225 26.92 -23.56 -1.18
CA VAL A 225 27.45 -23.42 -2.51
C VAL A 225 27.18 -24.66 -3.36
N ASP A 226 26.64 -24.45 -4.57
CA ASP A 226 26.50 -25.45 -5.64
C ASP A 226 25.47 -26.57 -5.41
N SER A 227 24.22 -26.24 -5.05
CA SER A 227 23.12 -27.19 -5.24
C SER A 227 22.83 -27.41 -6.72
N PRO A 228 23.05 -28.57 -7.29
CA PRO A 228 22.66 -28.88 -8.67
C PRO A 228 21.18 -28.55 -8.90
N GLY A 229 20.87 -27.89 -10.02
CA GLY A 229 19.50 -27.50 -10.36
C GLY A 229 19.07 -26.14 -9.81
N SER A 230 19.96 -25.36 -9.18
CA SER A 230 19.66 -24.00 -8.73
C SER A 230 20.47 -22.98 -9.54
N ILE A 231 19.82 -21.89 -9.96
CA ILE A 231 20.44 -20.80 -10.68
C ILE A 231 19.86 -19.45 -10.26
N ALA A 232 20.73 -18.47 -10.05
CA ALA A 232 20.30 -17.10 -9.84
C ALA A 232 19.98 -16.44 -11.20
N THR A 233 18.85 -15.77 -11.26
CA THR A 233 18.40 -15.00 -12.43
C THR A 233 17.85 -13.65 -12.02
N VAL A 234 17.55 -12.79 -12.99
CA VAL A 234 16.98 -11.46 -12.79
C VAL A 234 15.54 -11.45 -13.28
N THR A 235 14.64 -10.96 -12.43
CA THR A 235 13.27 -10.58 -12.83
C THR A 235 13.08 -9.08 -12.66
N TRP A 236 12.15 -8.51 -13.41
CA TRP A 236 11.78 -7.10 -13.31
C TRP A 236 10.42 -6.97 -12.61
N GLU A 237 10.39 -6.12 -11.58
CA GLU A 237 9.17 -5.71 -10.90
C GLU A 237 9.01 -4.20 -11.03
N GLY A 238 8.15 -3.78 -11.97
CA GLY A 238 8.12 -2.38 -12.39
C GLY A 238 9.44 -1.96 -13.03
N THR A 239 10.11 -0.97 -12.46
CA THR A 239 11.45 -0.51 -12.88
C THR A 239 12.59 -1.16 -12.07
N ARG A 240 12.26 -2.07 -11.14
CA ARG A 240 13.21 -2.67 -10.21
C ARG A 240 13.69 -4.03 -10.68
N PRO A 241 15.00 -4.23 -10.95
CA PRO A 241 15.56 -5.56 -11.11
C PRO A 241 15.67 -6.26 -9.74
N LEU A 242 15.23 -7.50 -9.67
CA LEU A 242 15.36 -8.36 -8.49
C LEU A 242 16.10 -9.63 -8.88
N LEU A 243 17.09 -9.98 -8.09
CA LEU A 243 17.71 -11.30 -8.18
C LEU A 243 16.81 -12.33 -7.48
N VAL A 244 16.50 -13.39 -8.18
CA VAL A 244 15.70 -14.50 -7.67
C VAL A 244 16.43 -15.82 -7.99
N GLU A 245 16.17 -16.80 -7.17
CA GLU A 245 16.68 -18.15 -7.39
C GLU A 245 15.61 -19.00 -8.09
N LEU A 246 15.97 -19.62 -9.20
CA LEU A 246 15.18 -20.65 -9.86
C LEU A 246 15.72 -22.02 -9.49
N GLN A 247 14.84 -22.93 -9.10
CA GLN A 247 15.20 -24.30 -8.79
C GLN A 247 14.49 -25.24 -9.76
N ALA A 248 15.22 -26.20 -10.29
CA ALA A 248 14.72 -27.29 -11.14
C ALA A 248 15.04 -28.62 -10.49
N LEU A 249 14.03 -29.44 -10.26
CA LEU A 249 14.18 -30.81 -9.85
C LEU A 249 13.84 -31.72 -11.03
N VAL A 250 14.76 -32.56 -11.40
CA VAL A 250 14.58 -33.58 -12.46
C VAL A 250 14.72 -34.95 -11.83
N ASP A 251 13.75 -35.81 -12.12
CA ASP A 251 13.75 -37.21 -11.65
C ASP A 251 13.49 -38.16 -12.82
N ASP A 252 14.00 -39.38 -12.73
CA ASP A 252 13.79 -40.42 -13.73
C ASP A 252 12.37 -40.96 -13.66
N VAL A 253 11.71 -41.05 -14.81
CA VAL A 253 10.37 -41.66 -14.90
C VAL A 253 10.51 -43.12 -15.28
N ALA A 254 10.35 -44.02 -14.31
CA ALA A 254 10.49 -45.47 -14.51
C ALA A 254 9.38 -46.04 -15.43
N ALA A 255 8.19 -45.48 -15.47
CA ALA A 255 7.10 -45.83 -16.40
C ALA A 255 6.04 -44.70 -16.42
N GLY A 256 5.54 -44.32 -17.59
CA GLY A 256 4.46 -43.33 -17.75
C GLY A 256 4.84 -42.08 -18.54
N HIS A 257 3.93 -41.14 -18.60
CA HIS A 257 4.20 -39.86 -19.28
C HIS A 257 4.96 -38.90 -18.36
N PRO A 258 5.97 -38.18 -18.89
CA PRO A 258 6.70 -37.18 -18.14
C PRO A 258 5.74 -36.10 -17.55
N LYS A 259 5.82 -35.88 -16.25
CA LYS A 259 5.09 -34.80 -15.59
C LYS A 259 5.99 -33.56 -15.53
N ARG A 260 5.45 -32.42 -15.93
CA ARG A 260 6.10 -31.12 -15.79
C ARG A 260 5.23 -30.25 -14.90
N VAL A 261 5.79 -29.76 -13.81
CA VAL A 261 5.11 -28.89 -12.84
C VAL A 261 5.92 -27.62 -12.71
N ALA A 262 5.29 -26.47 -12.85
CA ALA A 262 5.91 -25.18 -12.61
C ALA A 262 5.20 -24.50 -11.44
N VAL A 263 5.98 -23.95 -10.51
CA VAL A 263 5.49 -23.16 -9.38
C VAL A 263 6.11 -21.78 -9.48
N GLY A 264 5.26 -20.74 -9.49
CA GLY A 264 5.72 -19.36 -9.65
C GLY A 264 6.15 -18.99 -11.08
N LEU A 265 5.99 -19.91 -12.04
CA LEU A 265 6.29 -19.70 -13.47
C LEU A 265 5.05 -20.08 -14.30
N ASP A 266 4.95 -19.45 -15.50
CA ASP A 266 3.91 -19.81 -16.47
C ASP A 266 4.18 -21.20 -17.06
N GLN A 267 3.30 -22.15 -16.71
CA GLN A 267 3.44 -23.54 -17.12
C GLN A 267 3.30 -23.73 -18.65
N GLN A 268 2.48 -22.92 -19.32
CA GLN A 268 2.32 -23.01 -20.76
C GLN A 268 3.57 -22.52 -21.51
N ARG A 269 4.16 -21.40 -21.04
CA ARG A 269 5.42 -20.91 -21.58
C ARG A 269 6.56 -21.88 -21.36
N LEU A 270 6.64 -22.49 -20.17
CA LEU A 270 7.63 -23.54 -19.91
C LEU A 270 7.45 -24.71 -20.87
N ALA A 271 6.22 -25.17 -21.09
CA ALA A 271 5.92 -26.26 -22.03
C ALA A 271 6.35 -25.93 -23.46
N MET A 272 6.13 -24.68 -23.92
CA MET A 272 6.57 -24.24 -25.25
C MET A 272 8.11 -24.22 -25.41
N HIS A 273 8.83 -23.90 -24.36
CA HIS A 273 10.31 -23.89 -24.39
C HIS A 273 10.92 -25.27 -24.30
N LEU A 274 10.18 -26.27 -23.81
CA LEU A 274 10.63 -27.66 -23.65
C LEU A 274 10.10 -28.60 -24.74
N ALA A 275 9.29 -28.10 -25.69
CA ALA A 275 8.80 -28.82 -26.86
C ALA A 275 9.79 -28.74 -28.02
#